data_1e5030820047c7467986261eaca95b35
#
_entry.id   1e5030820047c7467986261eaca95b35
#
_cell.length_a   1.000
_cell.length_b   1.000
_cell.length_c   1.000
_cell.angle_alpha   90.00
_cell.angle_beta   90.00
_cell.angle_gamma   90.00
#
_symmetry.space_group_name_H-M   'P 1'
#
loop_
_entity.id
_entity.type
_entity.pdbx_description
1 polymer ?
#
loop_
_entity_poly.entity_id
_entity_poly.type
_entity_poly.pdbx_seq_one_letter_code
_entity_poly.pdbx_strand_id
1 'polypeptide(L)'
;HERPIVQSLSFNTLRKWVRSQEFIKNFIPKAPAPEVAHLLSVAIALFIHDDAQGKGYASHTIVDQSVRACGEYDKTMYAKGLVNAVLRKVSLATQPSQYPPDPIPMYVPPWWRANLKRHYSKQWQSILFTQAKRAPLILRVNQKQYSREQYQSMLNDVGIASSAIETLAGISLPGALLLANPVPVSDLPGFYSGAVSVQDSGAQLAAALLAPDPNALILDAC
;
A
#
# COMPACT_ATOMS: atom_id res chain seq x y z
N HIS A 1 0.57 0.88 -21.17
CA HIS A 1 -0.58 1.01 -20.23
C HIS A 1 -0.63 -0.04 -19.12
N GLU A 2 0.19 -1.11 -19.15
CA GLU A 2 0.14 -2.22 -18.17
C GLU A 2 0.94 -1.96 -16.90
N ARG A 3 1.99 -1.12 -16.94
CA ARG A 3 2.91 -0.88 -15.81
C ARG A 3 2.22 -0.51 -14.50
N PRO A 4 1.21 0.39 -14.44
CA PRO A 4 0.53 0.72 -13.19
C PRO A 4 -0.24 -0.47 -12.59
N ILE A 5 -0.82 -1.32 -13.44
CA ILE A 5 -1.56 -2.52 -13.00
C ILE A 5 -0.59 -3.53 -12.40
N VAL A 6 0.51 -3.83 -13.11
CA VAL A 6 1.55 -4.75 -12.63
C VAL A 6 2.14 -4.27 -11.31
N GLN A 7 2.45 -2.98 -11.19
CA GLN A 7 2.96 -2.38 -9.95
C GLN A 7 1.94 -2.50 -8.81
N SER A 8 0.67 -2.23 -9.06
CA SER A 8 -0.40 -2.35 -8.07
C SER A 8 -0.55 -3.79 -7.57
N LEU A 9 -0.59 -4.78 -8.48
CA LEU A 9 -0.67 -6.19 -8.15
C LEU A 9 0.55 -6.65 -7.34
N SER A 10 1.76 -6.24 -7.75
CA SER A 10 3.01 -6.61 -7.08
C SER A 10 3.04 -6.08 -5.65
N PHE A 11 2.75 -4.79 -5.44
CA PHE A 11 2.74 -4.21 -4.09
C PHE A 11 1.62 -4.76 -3.21
N ASN A 12 0.44 -5.04 -3.78
CA ASN A 12 -0.62 -5.71 -3.04
C ASN A 12 -0.19 -7.10 -2.58
N THR A 13 0.44 -7.87 -3.47
CA THR A 13 0.95 -9.20 -3.16
C THR A 13 2.03 -9.17 -2.08
N LEU A 14 2.99 -8.23 -2.18
CA LEU A 14 4.05 -8.09 -1.18
C LEU A 14 3.51 -7.74 0.20
N ARG A 15 2.52 -6.85 0.30
CA ARG A 15 1.86 -6.53 1.57
C ARG A 15 1.17 -7.73 2.20
N LYS A 16 0.67 -8.67 1.38
CA LYS A 16 -0.10 -9.84 1.80
C LYS A 16 0.67 -11.15 1.68
N TRP A 17 1.98 -11.06 1.42
CA TRP A 17 2.84 -12.20 1.11
C TRP A 17 2.74 -13.32 2.13
N VAL A 18 2.97 -13.01 3.42
CA VAL A 18 3.00 -14.02 4.48
C VAL A 18 1.66 -14.76 4.57
N ARG A 19 0.54 -14.02 4.48
CA ARG A 19 -0.80 -14.63 4.50
C ARG A 19 -1.04 -15.50 3.29
N SER A 20 -0.63 -15.06 2.11
CA SER A 20 -0.74 -15.87 0.89
C SER A 20 0.04 -17.18 1.03
N GLN A 21 1.24 -17.14 1.62
CA GLN A 21 2.04 -18.35 1.89
C GLN A 21 1.36 -19.29 2.90
N GLU A 22 0.70 -18.77 3.91
CA GLU A 22 -0.09 -19.57 4.86
C GLU A 22 -1.23 -20.31 4.16
N PHE A 23 -1.99 -19.65 3.30
CA PHE A 23 -3.03 -20.31 2.50
C PHE A 23 -2.46 -21.40 1.59
N ILE A 24 -1.35 -21.12 0.90
CA ILE A 24 -0.68 -22.11 0.05
C ILE A 24 -0.28 -23.33 0.88
N LYS A 25 0.38 -23.12 2.02
CA LYS A 25 0.81 -24.20 2.93
C LYS A 25 -0.37 -25.01 3.48
N ASN A 26 -1.48 -24.37 3.80
CA ASN A 26 -2.64 -25.03 4.37
C ASN A 26 -3.44 -25.84 3.34
N PHE A 27 -3.49 -25.40 2.08
CA PHE A 27 -4.28 -26.06 1.04
C PHE A 27 -3.48 -26.96 0.10
N ILE A 28 -2.15 -26.87 0.12
CA ILE A 28 -1.27 -27.66 -0.75
C ILE A 28 -0.26 -28.42 0.12
N PRO A 29 -0.44 -29.76 0.29
CA PRO A 29 0.44 -30.57 1.14
C PRO A 29 1.89 -30.62 0.70
N LYS A 30 2.13 -30.56 -0.64
CA LYS A 30 3.48 -30.55 -1.23
C LYS A 30 3.72 -29.20 -1.88
N ALA A 31 4.80 -28.53 -1.52
CA ALA A 31 5.13 -27.22 -2.09
C ALA A 31 5.09 -27.25 -3.62
N PRO A 32 4.33 -26.35 -4.26
CA PRO A 32 4.29 -26.26 -5.73
C PRO A 32 5.60 -25.67 -6.27
N ALA A 33 5.79 -25.77 -7.59
CA ALA A 33 6.92 -25.10 -8.26
C ALA A 33 6.87 -23.59 -7.99
N PRO A 34 8.04 -22.90 -7.94
CA PRO A 34 8.10 -21.48 -7.58
C PRO A 34 7.17 -20.60 -8.42
N GLU A 35 7.08 -20.83 -9.72
CA GLU A 35 6.25 -20.06 -10.63
C GLU A 35 4.75 -20.21 -10.30
N VAL A 36 4.32 -21.43 -9.95
CA VAL A 36 2.94 -21.71 -9.52
C VAL A 36 2.67 -21.09 -8.15
N ALA A 37 3.64 -21.14 -7.23
CA ALA A 37 3.53 -20.48 -5.92
C ALA A 37 3.40 -18.96 -6.05
N HIS A 38 4.16 -18.34 -6.96
CA HIS A 38 4.07 -16.90 -7.22
C HIS A 38 2.70 -16.52 -7.80
N LEU A 39 2.22 -17.25 -8.80
CA LEU A 39 0.89 -17.04 -9.38
C LEU A 39 -0.21 -17.15 -8.30
N LEU A 40 -0.16 -18.20 -7.50
CA LEU A 40 -1.10 -18.38 -6.38
C LEU A 40 -1.01 -17.24 -5.37
N SER A 41 0.21 -16.76 -5.05
CA SER A 41 0.38 -15.65 -4.12
C SER A 41 -0.27 -14.36 -4.62
N VAL A 42 -0.13 -14.04 -5.90
CA VAL A 42 -0.80 -12.89 -6.54
C VAL A 42 -2.30 -13.05 -6.46
N ALA A 43 -2.83 -14.20 -6.87
CA ALA A 43 -4.26 -14.47 -6.88
C ALA A 43 -4.87 -14.45 -5.46
N ILE A 44 -4.21 -15.08 -4.50
CA ILE A 44 -4.68 -15.13 -3.09
C ILE A 44 -4.69 -13.72 -2.49
N ALA A 45 -3.70 -12.89 -2.78
CA ALA A 45 -3.64 -11.52 -2.30
C ALA A 45 -4.84 -10.67 -2.77
N LEU A 46 -5.47 -11.02 -3.89
CA LEU A 46 -6.67 -10.35 -4.39
C LEU A 46 -7.95 -10.75 -3.65
N PHE A 47 -7.97 -11.93 -3.00
CA PHE A 47 -9.09 -12.35 -2.14
C PHE A 47 -9.04 -11.73 -0.74
N ILE A 48 -7.86 -11.29 -0.31
CA ILE A 48 -7.68 -10.71 1.02
C ILE A 48 -8.03 -9.22 0.94
N HIS A 49 -9.15 -8.83 1.53
CA HIS A 49 -9.60 -7.43 1.57
C HIS A 49 -9.07 -6.76 2.85
N ASP A 50 -8.54 -5.54 2.73
CA ASP A 50 -7.95 -4.81 3.86
C ASP A 50 -8.96 -3.89 4.57
N ASP A 51 -10.10 -3.60 3.93
CA ASP A 51 -11.10 -2.67 4.45
C ASP A 51 -12.51 -2.91 3.88
N ALA A 52 -13.51 -2.36 4.59
CA ALA A 52 -14.92 -2.43 4.25
C ALA A 52 -15.31 -1.67 2.96
N GLN A 53 -14.40 -0.94 2.35
CA GLN A 53 -14.62 -0.17 1.11
C GLN A 53 -14.20 -0.94 -0.15
N GLY A 54 -13.93 -2.24 -0.01
CA GLY A 54 -13.37 -3.12 -1.02
C GLY A 54 -14.08 -3.10 -2.36
N LYS A 55 -13.62 -2.28 -3.26
CA LYS A 55 -13.73 -2.52 -4.71
C LYS A 55 -12.78 -3.67 -5.08
N GLY A 56 -13.04 -4.85 -4.55
CA GLY A 56 -12.32 -6.08 -4.91
C GLY A 56 -12.81 -6.62 -6.25
N TYR A 57 -11.97 -7.39 -6.91
CA TYR A 57 -12.41 -8.18 -8.06
C TYR A 57 -13.39 -9.27 -7.58
N ALA A 58 -14.40 -9.59 -8.39
CA ALA A 58 -15.28 -10.69 -8.10
C ALA A 58 -14.50 -12.02 -8.02
N SER A 59 -14.85 -12.88 -7.07
CA SER A 59 -14.11 -14.12 -6.81
C SER A 59 -13.98 -15.01 -8.05
N HIS A 60 -15.03 -15.11 -8.87
CA HIS A 60 -15.01 -15.87 -10.10
C HIS A 60 -14.02 -15.27 -11.12
N THR A 61 -13.90 -13.94 -11.17
CA THR A 61 -12.95 -13.24 -12.06
C THR A 61 -11.51 -13.54 -11.64
N ILE A 62 -11.21 -13.52 -10.33
CA ILE A 62 -9.87 -13.85 -9.83
C ILE A 62 -9.51 -15.28 -10.23
N VAL A 63 -10.42 -16.24 -10.01
CA VAL A 63 -10.19 -17.66 -10.36
C VAL A 63 -9.97 -17.81 -11.86
N ASP A 64 -10.88 -17.29 -12.68
CA ASP A 64 -10.83 -17.44 -14.15
C ASP A 64 -9.54 -16.85 -14.73
N GLN A 65 -9.22 -15.61 -14.39
CA GLN A 65 -8.03 -14.93 -14.90
C GLN A 65 -6.73 -15.61 -14.44
N SER A 66 -6.69 -16.12 -13.21
CA SER A 66 -5.53 -16.85 -12.72
C SER A 66 -5.34 -18.20 -13.40
N VAL A 67 -6.42 -18.92 -13.69
CA VAL A 67 -6.37 -20.19 -14.42
C VAL A 67 -5.97 -19.96 -15.89
N ARG A 68 -6.45 -18.88 -16.52
CA ARG A 68 -6.04 -18.48 -17.87
C ARG A 68 -4.57 -18.14 -17.91
N ALA A 69 -4.08 -17.25 -17.02
CA ALA A 69 -2.67 -16.88 -16.92
C ALA A 69 -1.77 -18.12 -16.66
N CYS A 70 -2.22 -19.04 -15.79
CA CYS A 70 -1.55 -20.33 -15.57
C CYS A 70 -1.37 -21.14 -16.86
N GLY A 71 -2.31 -21.02 -17.79
CA GLY A 71 -2.30 -21.75 -19.05
C GLY A 71 -1.49 -21.11 -20.16
N GLU A 72 -1.16 -19.85 -20.05
CA GLU A 72 -0.41 -19.09 -21.05
C GLU A 72 1.12 -19.21 -20.86
N TYR A 73 1.57 -19.76 -19.74
CA TYR A 73 2.99 -19.90 -19.46
C TYR A 73 3.37 -21.37 -19.30
N ASP A 74 4.29 -21.85 -20.12
CA ASP A 74 4.68 -23.26 -20.23
C ASP A 74 5.06 -23.90 -18.89
N LYS A 75 5.74 -23.14 -18.03
CA LYS A 75 6.17 -23.62 -16.70
C LYS A 75 5.03 -23.77 -15.69
N THR A 76 3.83 -23.27 -15.99
CA THR A 76 2.68 -23.34 -15.08
C THR A 76 1.48 -24.06 -15.66
N MET A 77 1.40 -24.24 -17.00
CA MET A 77 0.22 -24.77 -17.69
C MET A 77 -0.26 -26.13 -17.18
N TYR A 78 0.65 -26.99 -16.71
CA TYR A 78 0.33 -28.29 -16.10
C TYR A 78 -0.46 -28.17 -14.79
N ALA A 79 -0.39 -27.02 -14.12
CA ALA A 79 -0.96 -26.79 -12.79
C ALA A 79 -2.36 -26.14 -12.80
N LYS A 80 -3.01 -25.95 -13.97
CA LYS A 80 -4.34 -25.34 -14.09
C LYS A 80 -5.36 -25.93 -13.11
N GLY A 81 -5.44 -27.27 -13.03
CA GLY A 81 -6.36 -27.95 -12.13
C GLY A 81 -6.07 -27.64 -10.64
N LEU A 82 -4.79 -27.63 -10.27
CA LEU A 82 -4.35 -27.28 -8.92
C LEU A 82 -4.70 -25.83 -8.60
N VAL A 83 -4.36 -24.88 -9.48
CA VAL A 83 -4.65 -23.44 -9.29
C VAL A 83 -6.16 -23.21 -9.12
N ASN A 84 -7.00 -23.80 -10.00
CA ASN A 84 -8.46 -23.69 -9.89
C ASN A 84 -8.98 -24.26 -8.55
N ALA A 85 -8.53 -25.45 -8.16
CA ALA A 85 -8.99 -26.10 -6.91
C ALA A 85 -8.59 -25.32 -5.67
N VAL A 86 -7.36 -24.82 -5.61
CA VAL A 86 -6.84 -24.03 -4.48
C VAL A 86 -7.57 -22.70 -4.38
N LEU A 87 -7.71 -21.94 -5.47
CA LEU A 87 -8.34 -20.63 -5.45
C LEU A 87 -9.84 -20.69 -5.10
N ARG A 88 -10.54 -21.76 -5.50
CA ARG A 88 -11.91 -21.99 -5.05
C ARG A 88 -12.00 -22.22 -3.54
N LYS A 89 -11.07 -23.00 -2.95
CA LYS A 89 -11.00 -23.18 -1.50
C LYS A 89 -10.69 -21.87 -0.77
N VAL A 90 -9.74 -21.09 -1.30
CA VAL A 90 -9.39 -19.77 -0.77
C VAL A 90 -10.59 -18.83 -0.82
N SER A 91 -11.31 -18.78 -1.94
CA SER A 91 -12.52 -17.96 -2.08
C SER A 91 -13.57 -18.25 -1.01
N LEU A 92 -13.75 -19.51 -0.63
CA LEU A 92 -14.66 -19.89 0.46
C LEU A 92 -14.09 -19.49 1.82
N ALA A 93 -12.80 -19.74 2.05
CA ALA A 93 -12.13 -19.46 3.33
C ALA A 93 -11.93 -17.94 3.60
N THR A 94 -11.96 -17.08 2.59
CA THR A 94 -11.82 -15.62 2.75
C THR A 94 -13.16 -14.88 2.87
N GLN A 95 -14.28 -15.59 2.94
CA GLN A 95 -15.57 -14.95 3.18
C GLN A 95 -15.59 -14.31 4.59
N PRO A 96 -16.15 -13.10 4.73
CA PRO A 96 -16.16 -12.36 6.01
C PRO A 96 -16.76 -13.13 7.20
N SER A 97 -17.66 -14.09 6.94
CA SER A 97 -18.30 -14.93 7.94
C SER A 97 -17.38 -16.02 8.52
N GLN A 98 -16.33 -16.40 7.82
CA GLN A 98 -15.45 -17.51 8.20
C GLN A 98 -14.07 -17.06 8.67
N TYR A 99 -13.67 -15.85 8.31
CA TYR A 99 -12.40 -15.25 8.71
C TYR A 99 -12.66 -13.84 9.22
N PRO A 100 -12.86 -13.67 10.53
CA PRO A 100 -12.80 -12.33 11.10
C PRO A 100 -11.45 -11.74 10.72
N PRO A 101 -11.37 -10.45 10.34
CA PRO A 101 -10.10 -9.82 10.07
C PRO A 101 -9.24 -10.03 11.31
N ASP A 102 -8.11 -10.72 11.13
CA ASP A 102 -7.16 -10.94 12.22
C ASP A 102 -6.78 -9.55 12.75
N PRO A 103 -7.06 -9.21 14.02
CA PRO A 103 -6.86 -7.86 14.54
C PRO A 103 -5.38 -7.45 14.51
N ILE A 104 -4.50 -8.39 14.18
CA ILE A 104 -3.07 -8.15 14.04
C ILE A 104 -2.67 -8.59 12.65
N PRO A 105 -2.17 -7.67 11.78
CA PRO A 105 -1.57 -8.08 10.53
C PRO A 105 -0.41 -9.03 10.82
N MET A 106 -0.62 -10.32 10.67
CA MET A 106 0.42 -11.35 10.81
C MET A 106 1.40 -11.35 9.62
N TYR A 107 1.39 -10.26 8.81
CA TYR A 107 2.06 -10.13 7.53
C TYR A 107 3.52 -9.70 7.61
N VAL A 108 4.09 -9.74 8.81
CA VAL A 108 5.48 -9.34 9.01
C VAL A 108 6.33 -10.50 9.46
N PRO A 109 7.60 -10.53 9.06
CA PRO A 109 8.53 -11.54 9.51
C PRO A 109 8.56 -11.64 11.05
N PRO A 110 8.70 -12.85 11.63
CA PRO A 110 8.73 -13.05 13.08
C PRO A 110 9.75 -12.16 13.81
N TRP A 111 10.93 -11.98 13.20
CA TRP A 111 11.99 -11.14 13.77
C TRP A 111 11.56 -9.66 13.87
N TRP A 112 10.85 -9.14 12.88
CA TRP A 112 10.35 -7.76 12.89
C TRP A 112 9.32 -7.56 13.99
N ARG A 113 8.37 -8.48 14.10
CA ARG A 113 7.37 -8.48 15.16
C ARG A 113 8.01 -8.57 16.55
N ALA A 114 9.04 -9.41 16.72
CA ALA A 114 9.78 -9.52 17.99
C ALA A 114 10.47 -8.20 18.36
N ASN A 115 11.12 -7.54 17.41
CA ASN A 115 11.76 -6.24 17.61
C ASN A 115 10.75 -5.16 17.99
N LEU A 116 9.61 -5.08 17.29
CA LEU A 116 8.56 -4.12 17.64
C LEU A 116 8.00 -4.35 19.04
N LYS A 117 7.73 -5.60 19.43
CA LYS A 117 7.30 -5.92 20.80
C LYS A 117 8.33 -5.50 21.85
N ARG A 118 9.61 -5.69 21.55
CA ARG A 118 10.71 -5.33 22.47
C ARG A 118 10.82 -3.83 22.68
N HIS A 119 10.74 -3.04 21.61
CA HIS A 119 10.98 -1.60 21.64
C HIS A 119 9.73 -0.75 21.83
N TYR A 120 8.56 -1.26 21.41
CA TYR A 120 7.26 -0.57 21.42
C TYR A 120 6.18 -1.45 22.05
N SER A 121 6.43 -1.94 23.26
CA SER A 121 5.62 -2.97 23.94
C SER A 121 4.11 -2.72 23.96
N LYS A 122 3.69 -1.44 24.06
CA LYS A 122 2.27 -1.01 24.07
C LYS A 122 1.72 -0.67 22.68
N GLN A 123 2.59 -0.38 21.70
CA GLN A 123 2.20 0.20 20.39
C GLN A 123 2.49 -0.72 19.20
N TRP A 124 3.18 -1.84 19.41
CA TRP A 124 3.64 -2.71 18.33
C TRP A 124 2.51 -3.17 17.39
N GLN A 125 1.31 -3.40 17.91
CA GLN A 125 0.15 -3.82 17.13
C GLN A 125 -0.35 -2.68 16.23
N SER A 126 -0.50 -1.48 16.79
CA SER A 126 -0.93 -0.30 16.02
C SER A 126 0.07 0.09 14.95
N ILE A 127 1.36 -0.06 15.23
CA ILE A 127 2.44 0.16 14.24
C ILE A 127 2.29 -0.83 13.10
N LEU A 128 2.15 -2.12 13.37
CA LEU A 128 1.97 -3.15 12.34
C LEU A 128 0.69 -2.93 11.53
N PHE A 129 -0.41 -2.59 12.20
CA PHE A 129 -1.68 -2.29 11.54
C PHE A 129 -1.56 -1.08 10.61
N THR A 130 -0.85 -0.05 11.02
CA THR A 130 -0.61 1.14 10.19
C THR A 130 0.29 0.81 8.99
N GLN A 131 1.34 0.02 9.19
CA GLN A 131 2.24 -0.42 8.10
C GLN A 131 1.56 -1.29 7.05
N ALA A 132 0.53 -2.05 7.43
CA ALA A 132 -0.23 -2.89 6.50
C ALA A 132 -1.16 -2.08 5.58
N LYS A 133 -1.52 -0.85 5.97
CA LYS A 133 -2.38 0.01 5.16
C LYS A 133 -1.65 0.53 3.92
N ARG A 134 -2.42 0.88 2.89
CA ARG A 134 -1.88 1.63 1.76
C ARG A 134 -1.36 2.97 2.27
N ALA A 135 -0.12 3.32 1.89
CA ALA A 135 0.43 4.62 2.25
C ALA A 135 -0.44 5.75 1.67
N PRO A 136 -0.76 6.77 2.47
CA PRO A 136 -1.43 7.96 1.98
C PRO A 136 -0.51 8.71 1.01
N LEU A 137 -1.09 9.49 0.10
CA LEU A 137 -0.32 10.43 -0.71
C LEU A 137 -0.36 11.80 -0.04
N ILE A 138 0.77 12.22 0.49
CA ILE A 138 0.94 13.51 1.17
C ILE A 138 1.81 14.41 0.30
N LEU A 139 1.38 15.65 0.17
CA LEU A 139 2.04 16.67 -0.59
C LEU A 139 2.62 17.74 0.33
N ARG A 140 3.75 18.33 -0.10
CA ARG A 140 4.28 19.57 0.45
C ARG A 140 4.17 20.67 -0.59
N VAL A 141 3.33 21.66 -0.32
CA VAL A 141 3.16 22.84 -1.17
C VAL A 141 4.41 23.72 -1.08
N ASN A 142 4.89 24.18 -2.22
CA ASN A 142 5.96 25.16 -2.28
C ASN A 142 5.44 26.56 -1.91
N GLN A 143 5.58 26.92 -0.64
CA GLN A 143 5.05 28.17 -0.09
C GLN A 143 5.71 29.45 -0.65
N LYS A 144 6.79 29.33 -1.44
CA LYS A 144 7.34 30.44 -2.21
C LYS A 144 6.52 30.78 -3.45
N GLN A 145 5.66 29.86 -3.91
CA GLN A 145 4.84 30.03 -5.11
C GLN A 145 3.36 30.14 -4.76
N TYR A 146 2.87 29.31 -3.84
CA TYR A 146 1.45 29.23 -3.50
C TYR A 146 1.25 29.04 -1.99
N SER A 147 0.18 29.63 -1.43
CA SER A 147 -0.28 29.18 -0.11
C SER A 147 -0.89 27.78 -0.22
N ARG A 148 -1.02 27.08 0.91
CA ARG A 148 -1.68 25.78 0.96
C ARG A 148 -3.11 25.85 0.44
N GLU A 149 -3.85 26.89 0.82
CA GLU A 149 -5.24 27.12 0.43
C GLU A 149 -5.38 27.39 -1.07
N GLN A 150 -4.46 28.17 -1.66
CA GLN A 150 -4.41 28.39 -3.10
C GLN A 150 -4.18 27.08 -3.85
N TYR A 151 -3.21 26.27 -3.40
CA TYR A 151 -2.93 24.98 -4.04
C TYR A 151 -4.07 23.98 -3.85
N GLN A 152 -4.75 24.00 -2.70
CA GLN A 152 -5.93 23.18 -2.45
C GLN A 152 -7.09 23.57 -3.40
N SER A 153 -7.27 24.87 -3.70
CA SER A 153 -8.23 25.29 -4.72
C SER A 153 -7.87 24.72 -6.10
N MET A 154 -6.58 24.80 -6.50
CA MET A 154 -6.12 24.24 -7.78
C MET A 154 -6.39 22.73 -7.88
N LEU A 155 -6.24 21.98 -6.77
CA LEU A 155 -6.58 20.56 -6.72
C LEU A 155 -8.09 20.32 -6.91
N ASN A 156 -8.91 21.13 -6.23
CA ASN A 156 -10.37 21.04 -6.35
C ASN A 156 -10.87 21.34 -7.77
N ASP A 157 -10.25 22.31 -8.47
CA ASP A 157 -10.58 22.68 -9.85
C ASP A 157 -10.38 21.52 -10.84
N VAL A 158 -9.45 20.60 -10.52
CA VAL A 158 -9.22 19.38 -11.30
C VAL A 158 -9.87 18.13 -10.68
N GLY A 159 -10.74 18.30 -9.68
CA GLY A 159 -11.50 17.22 -9.05
C GLY A 159 -10.70 16.36 -8.07
N ILE A 160 -9.55 16.82 -7.58
CA ILE A 160 -8.71 16.11 -6.61
C ILE A 160 -9.03 16.60 -5.20
N ALA A 161 -9.74 15.79 -4.42
CA ALA A 161 -10.07 16.12 -3.04
C ALA A 161 -8.85 15.99 -2.13
N SER A 162 -8.65 16.97 -1.25
CA SER A 162 -7.55 16.99 -0.28
C SER A 162 -7.97 17.61 1.05
N SER A 163 -7.20 17.34 2.10
CA SER A 163 -7.36 17.93 3.42
C SER A 163 -6.03 18.43 3.96
N ALA A 164 -6.05 19.49 4.74
CA ALA A 164 -4.87 20.04 5.38
C ALA A 164 -4.39 19.13 6.52
N ILE A 165 -3.07 18.99 6.66
CA ILE A 165 -2.43 18.48 7.87
C ILE A 165 -1.87 19.69 8.60
N GLU A 166 -2.55 20.15 9.63
CA GLU A 166 -2.19 21.39 10.34
C GLU A 166 -0.94 21.21 11.20
N THR A 167 -0.91 20.12 11.93
CA THR A 167 0.17 19.82 12.88
C THR A 167 0.52 18.35 12.90
N LEU A 168 1.76 18.04 13.22
CA LEU A 168 2.22 16.70 13.57
C LEU A 168 3.11 16.79 14.80
N ALA A 169 2.83 15.99 15.83
CA ALA A 169 3.53 16.03 17.13
C ALA A 169 3.62 17.44 17.75
N GLY A 170 2.60 18.27 17.56
CA GLY A 170 2.56 19.65 18.05
C GLY A 170 3.32 20.69 17.21
N ILE A 171 3.95 20.25 16.10
CA ILE A 171 4.70 21.12 15.18
C ILE A 171 3.82 21.44 13.97
N SER A 172 3.74 22.74 13.61
CA SER A 172 2.98 23.20 12.47
C SER A 172 3.55 22.71 11.14
N LEU A 173 2.65 22.30 10.24
CA LEU A 173 2.97 21.87 8.87
C LEU A 173 2.18 22.73 7.86
N PRO A 174 2.57 23.99 7.65
CA PRO A 174 1.75 24.95 6.89
C PRO A 174 1.61 24.63 5.40
N GLY A 175 2.46 23.76 4.84
CA GLY A 175 2.42 23.31 3.44
C GLY A 175 1.87 21.90 3.23
N ALA A 176 1.46 21.18 4.28
CA ALA A 176 1.10 19.77 4.17
C ALA A 176 -0.36 19.56 3.74
N LEU A 177 -0.56 18.76 2.70
CA LEU A 177 -1.86 18.33 2.20
C LEU A 177 -1.92 16.81 2.07
N LEU A 178 -2.98 16.20 2.59
CA LEU A 178 -3.31 14.79 2.41
C LEU A 178 -4.32 14.66 1.28
N LEU A 179 -4.03 13.88 0.25
CA LEU A 179 -4.99 13.57 -0.79
C LEU A 179 -5.96 12.48 -0.33
N ALA A 180 -7.25 12.65 -0.64
CA ALA A 180 -8.28 11.64 -0.35
C ALA A 180 -8.00 10.32 -1.08
N ASN A 181 -7.49 10.40 -2.30
CA ASN A 181 -7.06 9.26 -3.10
C ASN A 181 -5.72 9.56 -3.76
N PRO A 182 -4.79 8.60 -3.80
CA PRO A 182 -3.56 8.76 -4.55
C PRO A 182 -3.83 8.89 -6.05
N VAL A 183 -3.17 9.87 -6.67
CA VAL A 183 -3.20 10.11 -8.11
C VAL A 183 -1.78 10.07 -8.70
N PRO A 184 -1.61 9.87 -10.01
CA PRO A 184 -0.33 10.06 -10.67
C PRO A 184 0.19 11.49 -10.46
N VAL A 185 1.49 11.65 -10.29
CA VAL A 185 2.10 13.00 -10.10
C VAL A 185 1.91 13.89 -11.32
N SER A 186 1.72 13.31 -12.51
CA SER A 186 1.38 14.02 -13.73
C SER A 186 0.05 14.78 -13.66
N ASP A 187 -0.85 14.33 -12.80
CA ASP A 187 -2.21 14.88 -12.67
C ASP A 187 -2.24 16.02 -11.63
N LEU A 188 -1.13 16.22 -10.91
CA LEU A 188 -1.00 17.28 -9.90
C LEU A 188 -0.69 18.62 -10.59
N PRO A 189 -1.51 19.66 -10.40
CA PRO A 189 -1.26 20.97 -10.99
C PRO A 189 0.13 21.51 -10.64
N GLY A 190 0.89 21.91 -11.65
CA GLY A 190 2.19 22.53 -11.46
C GLY A 190 3.29 21.66 -10.83
N PHE A 191 3.12 20.31 -10.79
CA PHE A 191 4.12 19.41 -10.20
C PHE A 191 5.49 19.59 -10.85
N TYR A 192 5.56 19.60 -12.18
CA TYR A 192 6.82 19.72 -12.92
C TYR A 192 7.42 21.15 -12.89
N SER A 193 6.64 22.15 -12.52
CA SER A 193 7.12 23.51 -12.26
C SER A 193 7.48 23.77 -10.80
N GLY A 194 7.44 22.74 -9.96
CA GLY A 194 7.84 22.81 -8.57
C GLY A 194 6.83 23.49 -7.64
N ALA A 195 5.55 23.56 -8.04
CA ALA A 195 4.48 24.06 -7.18
C ALA A 195 4.26 23.19 -5.93
N VAL A 196 4.53 21.90 -6.07
CA VAL A 196 4.34 20.91 -5.02
C VAL A 196 5.36 19.77 -5.16
N SER A 197 5.66 19.10 -4.05
CA SER A 197 6.43 17.86 -4.00
C SER A 197 5.69 16.79 -3.20
N VAL A 198 5.93 15.52 -3.54
CA VAL A 198 5.46 14.39 -2.72
C VAL A 198 6.41 14.24 -1.55
N GLN A 199 5.92 14.44 -0.33
CA GLN A 199 6.71 14.27 0.88
C GLN A 199 5.81 13.89 2.05
N ASP A 200 6.18 12.82 2.75
CA ASP A 200 5.49 12.40 3.98
C ASP A 200 5.51 13.51 5.05
N SER A 201 4.44 13.59 5.84
CA SER A 201 4.33 14.62 6.88
C SER A 201 5.42 14.51 7.94
N GLY A 202 5.87 13.30 8.28
CA GLY A 202 7.00 13.10 9.18
C GLY A 202 8.30 13.65 8.61
N ALA A 203 8.55 13.48 7.31
CA ALA A 203 9.72 14.04 6.65
C ALA A 203 9.67 15.58 6.56
N GLN A 204 8.47 16.17 6.50
CA GLN A 204 8.31 17.64 6.52
C GLN A 204 8.71 18.27 7.87
N LEU A 205 8.74 17.50 8.96
CA LEU A 205 9.20 17.96 10.27
C LEU A 205 10.69 18.32 10.29
N ALA A 206 11.51 17.72 9.42
CA ALA A 206 12.97 17.89 9.45
C ALA A 206 13.38 19.38 9.40
N ALA A 207 12.81 20.15 8.49
CA ALA A 207 13.10 21.58 8.37
C ALA A 207 12.62 22.39 9.59
N ALA A 208 11.44 22.06 10.11
CA ALA A 208 10.89 22.74 11.28
C ALA A 208 11.68 22.43 12.56
N LEU A 209 12.15 21.18 12.71
CA LEU A 209 12.98 20.76 13.85
C LEU A 209 14.40 21.33 13.78
N LEU A 210 14.96 21.44 12.57
CA LEU A 210 16.27 22.06 12.38
C LEU A 210 16.23 23.53 12.73
N ALA A 211 15.12 24.21 12.46
CA ALA A 211 14.90 25.65 12.73
C ALA A 211 16.16 26.51 12.44
N PRO A 212 16.70 26.48 11.21
CA PRO A 212 17.99 27.10 10.93
C PRO A 212 17.89 28.62 10.97
N ASP A 213 18.95 29.26 11.41
CA ASP A 213 19.08 30.71 11.28
C ASP A 213 19.00 31.15 9.81
N PRO A 214 18.47 32.35 9.51
CA PRO A 214 18.27 32.81 8.13
C PRO A 214 19.53 32.81 7.26
N ASN A 215 20.72 32.91 7.84
CA ASN A 215 22.02 32.92 7.17
C ASN A 215 22.83 31.63 7.37
N ALA A 216 22.24 30.60 7.93
CA ALA A 216 22.94 29.33 8.15
C ALA A 216 23.21 28.62 6.83
N LEU A 217 24.39 28.05 6.70
CA LEU A 217 24.73 27.11 5.62
C LEU A 217 24.22 25.73 6.01
N ILE A 218 23.34 25.17 5.18
CA ILE A 218 22.72 23.87 5.42
C ILE A 218 23.16 22.93 4.31
N LEU A 219 23.66 21.74 4.69
CA LEU A 219 23.93 20.65 3.78
C LEU A 219 22.80 19.62 3.90
N ASP A 220 22.05 19.44 2.81
CA ASP A 220 21.23 18.24 2.62
C ASP A 220 22.10 17.22 1.89
N ALA A 221 22.45 16.12 2.57
CA ALA A 221 23.37 15.10 2.07
C ALA A 221 22.64 13.85 1.53
N CYS A 222 21.32 13.91 1.32
CA CYS A 222 20.51 12.78 0.84
C CYS A 222 20.31 12.79 -0.68
#